data_33d32fcca207ffebaadc689dd8887ee6
#
_entry.id   33d32fcca207ffebaadc689dd8887ee6
#
_cell.length_a   1.000
_cell.length_b   1.000
_cell.length_c   1.000
_cell.angle_alpha   90.00
_cell.angle_beta   90.00
_cell.angle_gamma   90.00
#
_symmetry.space_group_name_H-M   'P 1'
#
loop_
_entity.id
_entity.type
_entity.pdbx_description
1 polymer ?
#
loop_
_entity_poly.entity_id
_entity_poly.type
_entity_poly.pdbx_seq_one_letter_code
_entity_poly.pdbx_strand_id
1 'polypeptide(L)'
;MRRFFAIVALLLLGIACDKEEAFTCKVVDSEATDITQTTATLEATINASDFGKVERVGFMVGDDFYKAELGRVFSVVVDGLKPNTEYEYRIMIYALGDVWNKEGGKFRTLSEGEEPTPEPEPEPEPEPEPEPEPE
;
A
#
# COMPACT_ATOMS: atom_id res chain seq x y z
N MET A 1 -69.97 -5.79 -19.51
CA MET A 1 -68.83 -5.95 -20.37
C MET A 1 -67.79 -4.92 -20.05
N ARG A 2 -67.04 -5.22 -19.11
CA ARG A 2 -65.97 -4.28 -18.71
C ARG A 2 -64.67 -4.78 -19.20
N ARG A 3 -64.24 -4.17 -20.22
CA ARG A 3 -62.88 -4.43 -20.74
C ARG A 3 -61.96 -3.48 -20.07
N PHE A 4 -61.55 -3.92 -18.96
CA PHE A 4 -60.39 -3.31 -18.34
C PHE A 4 -59.18 -3.84 -19.04
N PHE A 5 -58.85 -3.16 -20.12
CA PHE A 5 -57.49 -3.17 -20.53
C PHE A 5 -56.71 -2.45 -19.47
N ALA A 6 -56.31 -3.17 -18.50
CA ALA A 6 -55.16 -2.77 -17.76
C ALA A 6 -54.05 -2.69 -18.79
N ILE A 7 -53.84 -1.52 -19.32
CA ILE A 7 -52.59 -1.15 -19.94
C ILE A 7 -51.64 -1.19 -18.76
N VAL A 8 -51.11 -2.34 -18.58
CA VAL A 8 -49.82 -2.46 -17.92
C VAL A 8 -48.88 -1.75 -18.86
N ALA A 9 -48.83 -0.45 -18.71
CA ALA A 9 -47.69 0.30 -19.16
C ALA A 9 -46.54 -0.33 -18.39
N LEU A 10 -45.97 -1.31 -19.00
CA LEU A 10 -44.67 -1.81 -18.63
C LEU A 10 -43.73 -0.62 -18.86
N LEU A 11 -43.64 0.20 -17.85
CA LEU A 11 -42.53 1.11 -17.69
C LEU A 11 -41.33 0.19 -17.62
N LEU A 12 -40.78 -0.07 -18.76
CA LEU A 12 -39.38 -0.41 -18.89
C LEU A 12 -38.65 0.85 -18.41
N LEU A 13 -38.62 1.02 -17.13
CA LEU A 13 -37.55 1.72 -16.50
C LEU A 13 -36.33 1.01 -16.97
N GLY A 14 -35.75 1.55 -18.00
CA GLY A 14 -34.39 1.25 -18.34
C GLY A 14 -33.64 1.47 -17.07
N ILE A 15 -33.35 0.39 -16.37
CA ILE A 15 -32.31 0.37 -15.38
C ILE A 15 -31.10 0.71 -16.20
N ALA A 16 -30.79 1.99 -16.25
CA ALA A 16 -29.46 2.41 -16.58
C ALA A 16 -28.62 1.74 -15.50
N CYS A 17 -28.05 0.60 -15.86
CA CYS A 17 -26.94 0.07 -15.10
C CYS A 17 -25.84 1.11 -15.29
N ASP A 18 -25.84 2.10 -14.42
CA ASP A 18 -24.61 2.77 -14.09
C ASP A 18 -23.71 1.65 -13.58
N LYS A 19 -22.83 1.20 -14.45
CA LYS A 19 -21.70 0.41 -14.03
C LYS A 19 -20.83 1.36 -13.24
N GLU A 20 -21.21 1.57 -12.00
CA GLU A 20 -20.26 2.08 -11.04
C GLU A 20 -19.16 1.04 -11.03
N GLU A 21 -18.05 1.38 -11.65
CA GLU A 21 -16.88 0.53 -11.58
C GLU A 21 -16.57 0.32 -10.12
N ALA A 22 -16.64 -0.92 -9.69
CA ALA A 22 -16.38 -1.26 -8.30
C ALA A 22 -15.00 -0.72 -7.94
N PHE A 23 -14.92 0.02 -6.83
CA PHE A 23 -13.65 0.50 -6.32
C PHE A 23 -12.69 -0.68 -6.16
N THR A 24 -11.53 -0.57 -6.73
CA THR A 24 -10.46 -1.56 -6.60
C THR A 24 -9.21 -0.91 -6.06
N CYS A 25 -8.55 -1.60 -5.17
CA CYS A 25 -7.26 -1.18 -4.63
C CYS A 25 -6.31 -2.38 -4.57
N LYS A 26 -5.12 -2.19 -5.10
CA LYS A 26 -4.07 -3.22 -5.10
C LYS A 26 -2.82 -2.66 -4.45
N VAL A 27 -2.16 -3.49 -3.68
CA VAL A 27 -0.78 -3.23 -3.27
C VAL A 27 0.13 -3.62 -4.43
N VAL A 28 0.92 -2.69 -4.87
CA VAL A 28 1.89 -2.87 -5.96
C VAL A 28 3.20 -3.39 -5.42
N ASP A 29 3.62 -2.81 -4.30
CA ASP A 29 4.85 -3.16 -3.61
C ASP A 29 4.74 -2.86 -2.12
N SER A 30 5.50 -3.59 -1.33
CA SER A 30 5.65 -3.32 0.11
C SER A 30 6.95 -3.90 0.62
N GLU A 31 7.63 -3.16 1.47
CA GLU A 31 8.88 -3.58 2.07
C GLU A 31 9.06 -3.06 3.50
N ALA A 32 9.94 -3.70 4.23
CA ALA A 32 10.42 -3.24 5.52
C ALA A 32 11.90 -2.91 5.41
N THR A 33 12.26 -1.69 5.77
CA THR A 33 13.62 -1.15 5.67
C THR A 33 14.06 -0.57 7.01
N ASP A 34 15.27 -0.08 7.09
CA ASP A 34 15.83 0.55 8.31
C ASP A 34 15.56 -0.25 9.59
N ILE A 35 15.67 -1.56 9.49
CA ILE A 35 15.39 -2.46 10.59
C ILE A 35 16.49 -2.35 11.63
N THR A 36 16.09 -2.08 12.86
CA THR A 36 16.96 -2.07 14.04
C THR A 36 16.51 -3.16 15.03
N GLN A 37 17.02 -3.11 16.22
CA GLN A 37 16.60 -4.00 17.31
C GLN A 37 15.17 -3.74 17.77
N THR A 38 14.71 -2.49 17.69
CA THR A 38 13.44 -2.05 18.26
C THR A 38 12.57 -1.26 17.30
N THR A 39 13.04 -0.97 16.11
CA THR A 39 12.32 -0.19 15.10
C THR A 39 12.43 -0.80 13.70
N ALA A 40 11.49 -0.44 12.84
CA ALA A 40 11.53 -0.74 11.42
C ALA A 40 10.75 0.32 10.66
N THR A 41 11.14 0.60 9.44
CA THR A 41 10.35 1.44 8.52
C THR A 41 9.59 0.53 7.57
N LEU A 42 8.27 0.67 7.55
CA LEU A 42 7.40 -0.03 6.60
C LEU A 42 7.00 0.93 5.50
N GLU A 43 7.13 0.52 4.28
CA GLU A 43 6.71 1.27 3.10
C GLU A 43 5.78 0.43 2.23
N ALA A 44 4.81 1.06 1.61
CA ALA A 44 3.93 0.41 0.64
C ALA A 44 3.53 1.36 -0.48
N THR A 45 3.34 0.79 -1.64
CA THR A 45 2.80 1.46 -2.81
C THR A 45 1.48 0.83 -3.19
N ILE A 46 0.44 1.65 -3.35
CA ILE A 46 -0.88 1.19 -3.75
C ILE A 46 -1.32 1.80 -5.07
N ASN A 47 -2.12 1.04 -5.78
CA ASN A 47 -2.83 1.50 -6.97
C ASN A 47 -4.34 1.32 -6.75
N ALA A 48 -5.02 2.44 -6.60
CA ALA A 48 -6.47 2.49 -6.46
C ALA A 48 -7.10 3.00 -7.76
N SER A 49 -8.24 2.45 -8.16
CA SER A 49 -9.00 2.89 -9.33
C SER A 49 -9.44 4.36 -9.22
N ASP A 50 -9.76 4.77 -8.01
CA ASP A 50 -10.05 6.17 -7.66
C ASP A 50 -9.40 6.50 -6.32
N PHE A 51 -8.22 7.11 -6.37
CA PHE A 51 -7.47 7.45 -5.17
C PHE A 51 -8.20 8.50 -4.30
N GLY A 52 -9.04 9.32 -4.88
CA GLY A 52 -9.85 10.30 -4.13
C GLY A 52 -10.83 9.67 -3.14
N LYS A 53 -11.13 8.40 -3.29
CA LYS A 53 -11.99 7.63 -2.37
C LYS A 53 -11.22 7.00 -1.21
N VAL A 54 -9.90 7.02 -1.24
CA VAL A 54 -9.07 6.53 -0.13
C VAL A 54 -9.04 7.58 0.99
N GLU A 55 -9.46 7.18 2.15
CA GLU A 55 -9.61 8.08 3.32
C GLU A 55 -8.42 8.01 4.26
N ARG A 56 -7.85 6.83 4.41
CA ARG A 56 -6.75 6.58 5.34
C ARG A 56 -5.98 5.33 4.94
N VAL A 57 -4.69 5.37 5.19
CA VAL A 57 -3.78 4.24 4.98
C VAL A 57 -2.91 4.02 6.21
N GLY A 58 -2.39 2.84 6.34
CA GLY A 58 -1.49 2.50 7.43
C GLY A 58 -1.10 1.03 7.42
N PHE A 59 -0.46 0.62 8.48
CA PHE A 59 0.02 -0.74 8.66
C PHE A 59 -0.49 -1.33 9.97
N MET A 60 -0.78 -2.60 9.96
CA MET A 60 -1.05 -3.40 11.14
C MET A 60 0.15 -4.29 11.40
N VAL A 61 0.78 -4.15 12.55
CA VAL A 61 1.89 -5.02 13.00
C VAL A 61 1.44 -5.74 14.27
N GLY A 62 1.23 -7.03 14.15
CA GLY A 62 0.54 -7.76 15.20
C GLY A 62 -0.88 -7.22 15.39
N ASP A 63 -1.18 -6.73 16.57
CA ASP A 63 -2.49 -6.15 16.91
C ASP A 63 -2.49 -4.60 16.91
N ASP A 64 -1.36 -3.99 16.61
CA ASP A 64 -1.18 -2.55 16.65
C ASP A 64 -1.30 -1.90 15.27
N PHE A 65 -2.09 -0.83 15.20
CA PHE A 65 -2.27 -0.05 13.98
C PHE A 65 -1.39 1.19 13.96
N TYR A 66 -0.62 1.34 12.89
CA TYR A 66 0.25 2.49 12.63
C TYR A 66 -0.27 3.27 11.44
N LYS A 67 -0.80 4.47 11.71
CA LYS A 67 -1.31 5.36 10.66
C LYS A 67 -0.15 5.97 9.88
N ALA A 68 -0.25 5.89 8.55
CA ALA A 68 0.67 6.57 7.64
C ALA A 68 0.02 7.83 7.03
N GLU A 69 0.82 8.69 6.43
CA GLU A 69 0.31 9.79 5.61
C GLU A 69 -0.39 9.27 4.36
N LEU A 70 -1.49 9.89 4.02
CA LEU A 70 -2.27 9.51 2.85
C LEU A 70 -1.51 9.83 1.56
N GLY A 71 -1.20 8.80 0.80
CA GLY A 71 -0.51 8.89 -0.48
C GLY A 71 -0.56 7.56 -1.23
N ARG A 72 -0.17 7.56 -2.48
CA ARG A 72 -0.02 6.32 -3.26
C ARG A 72 1.19 5.50 -2.78
N VAL A 73 2.21 6.20 -2.35
CA VAL A 73 3.35 5.66 -1.61
C VAL A 73 3.26 6.21 -0.20
N PHE A 74 3.32 5.36 0.78
CA PHE A 74 3.26 5.76 2.17
C PHE A 74 4.15 4.89 3.03
N SER A 75 4.70 5.50 4.06
CA SER A 75 5.60 4.83 4.99
C SER A 75 5.32 5.23 6.43
N VAL A 76 5.76 4.40 7.34
CA VAL A 76 5.69 4.66 8.77
C VAL A 76 6.85 4.00 9.48
N VAL A 77 7.37 4.66 10.51
CA VAL A 77 8.34 4.06 11.42
C VAL A 77 7.59 3.37 12.56
N VAL A 78 7.82 2.08 12.69
CA VAL A 78 7.27 1.26 13.76
C VAL A 78 8.32 1.16 14.86
N ASP A 79 7.96 1.48 16.08
CA ASP A 79 8.84 1.44 17.25
C ASP A 79 8.31 0.49 18.33
N GLY A 80 9.04 0.38 19.42
CA GLY A 80 8.64 -0.47 20.54
C GLY A 80 8.70 -1.97 20.25
N LEU A 81 9.43 -2.38 19.23
CA LEU A 81 9.62 -3.77 18.85
C LEU A 81 10.61 -4.48 19.79
N LYS A 82 10.50 -5.79 19.87
CA LYS A 82 11.44 -6.62 20.62
C LYS A 82 12.60 -7.01 19.70
N PRO A 83 13.85 -7.06 20.23
CA PRO A 83 14.99 -7.55 19.48
C PRO A 83 14.84 -9.01 19.06
N ASN A 84 15.48 -9.36 17.96
CA ASN A 84 15.54 -10.74 17.44
C ASN A 84 14.16 -11.42 17.34
N THR A 85 13.17 -10.67 16.89
CA THR A 85 11.78 -11.13 16.80
C THR A 85 11.25 -10.95 15.39
N GLU A 86 10.59 -11.98 14.87
CA GLU A 86 9.90 -11.92 13.60
C GLU A 86 8.53 -11.26 13.77
N TYR A 87 8.22 -10.31 12.92
CA TYR A 87 6.94 -9.62 12.85
C TYR A 87 6.31 -9.79 11.46
N GLU A 88 5.01 -9.98 11.46
CA GLU A 88 4.19 -9.94 10.25
C GLU A 88 3.43 -8.63 10.23
N TYR A 89 3.40 -7.97 9.08
CA TYR A 89 2.64 -6.75 8.91
C TYR A 89 1.65 -6.87 7.74
N ARG A 90 0.58 -6.10 7.86
CA ARG A 90 -0.48 -5.99 6.85
C ARG A 90 -0.68 -4.55 6.47
N ILE A 91 -1.13 -4.33 5.26
CA ILE A 91 -1.44 -2.99 4.76
C ILE A 91 -2.94 -2.77 4.91
N MET A 92 -3.29 -1.69 5.59
CA MET A 92 -4.67 -1.31 5.87
C MET A 92 -5.02 -0.09 5.05
N ILE A 93 -6.05 -0.21 4.22
CA ILE A 93 -6.55 0.86 3.37
C ILE A 93 -8.01 1.08 3.72
N TYR A 94 -8.36 2.29 4.08
CA TYR A 94 -9.72 2.69 4.39
C TYR A 94 -10.27 3.50 3.22
N ALA A 95 -11.32 3.02 2.63
CA ALA A 95 -11.97 3.67 1.50
C ALA A 95 -13.47 3.36 1.51
N LEU A 96 -14.29 4.35 1.22
CA LEU A 96 -15.76 4.20 1.13
C LEU A 96 -16.42 3.63 2.40
N GLY A 97 -15.84 3.92 3.57
CA GLY A 97 -16.33 3.38 4.84
C GLY A 97 -15.97 1.91 5.11
N ASP A 98 -15.25 1.27 4.20
CA ASP A 98 -14.77 -0.10 4.33
C ASP A 98 -13.26 -0.16 4.59
N VAL A 99 -12.83 -1.29 5.10
CA VAL A 99 -11.43 -1.58 5.39
C VAL A 99 -10.92 -2.64 4.44
N TRP A 100 -9.92 -2.29 3.66
CA TRP A 100 -9.23 -3.18 2.75
C TRP A 100 -7.92 -3.66 3.38
N ASN A 101 -7.94 -4.87 3.86
CA ASN A 101 -6.78 -5.51 4.46
C ASN A 101 -6.01 -6.28 3.38
N LYS A 102 -4.76 -5.91 3.19
CA LYS A 102 -3.86 -6.55 2.24
C LYS A 102 -2.66 -7.15 2.94
N GLU A 103 -2.21 -8.28 2.44
CA GLU A 103 -0.96 -8.86 2.94
C GLU A 103 0.21 -7.91 2.66
N GLY A 104 1.02 -7.68 3.67
CA GLY A 104 2.25 -6.93 3.57
C GLY A 104 3.45 -7.86 3.40
N GLY A 105 4.03 -8.25 4.51
CA GLY A 105 5.18 -9.13 4.55
C GLY A 105 5.60 -9.45 5.96
N LYS A 106 6.82 -9.95 6.06
CA LYS A 106 7.45 -10.27 7.33
C LYS A 106 8.81 -9.61 7.41
N PHE A 107 9.21 -9.25 8.59
CA PHE A 107 10.56 -8.79 8.87
C PHE A 107 11.00 -9.29 10.25
N ARG A 108 12.29 -9.28 10.46
CA ARG A 108 12.88 -9.64 11.75
C ARG A 108 13.72 -8.50 12.26
N THR A 109 13.52 -8.12 13.49
CA THR A 109 14.38 -7.15 14.16
C THR A 109 15.77 -7.73 14.41
N LEU A 110 16.76 -6.86 14.51
CA LEU A 110 18.14 -7.25 14.77
C LEU A 110 18.30 -7.83 16.18
N SER A 111 19.28 -8.69 16.33
CA SER A 111 19.71 -9.17 17.63
C SER A 111 20.52 -8.11 18.35
N GLU A 112 20.67 -8.25 19.66
CA GLU A 112 21.60 -7.42 20.42
C GLU A 112 23.03 -7.59 19.87
N GLY A 113 23.66 -6.47 19.47
CA GLY A 113 24.99 -6.46 18.89
C GLY A 113 25.06 -6.56 17.35
N GLU A 114 23.94 -6.77 16.66
CA GLU A 114 23.88 -6.64 15.20
C GLU A 114 23.73 -5.16 14.85
N GLU A 115 24.57 -4.69 13.94
CA GLU A 115 24.42 -3.36 13.34
C GLU A 115 23.51 -3.45 12.10
N PRO A 116 22.72 -2.40 11.84
CA PRO A 116 21.96 -2.34 10.59
C PRO A 116 22.91 -2.52 9.41
N THR A 117 22.51 -3.34 8.45
CA THR A 117 23.28 -3.50 7.22
C THR A 117 23.38 -2.13 6.55
N PRO A 118 24.60 -1.59 6.36
CA PRO A 118 24.74 -0.33 5.66
C PRO A 118 24.14 -0.47 4.25
N GLU A 119 23.45 0.54 3.80
CA GLU A 119 23.06 0.61 2.39
C GLU A 119 24.31 0.43 1.53
N PRO A 120 24.22 -0.33 0.44
CA PRO A 120 25.34 -0.46 -0.47
C PRO A 120 25.76 0.94 -0.95
N GLU A 121 27.02 1.29 -0.72
CA GLU A 121 27.55 2.54 -1.24
C GLU A 121 27.29 2.58 -2.76
N PRO A 122 26.81 3.71 -3.29
CA PRO A 122 26.59 3.84 -4.71
C PRO A 122 27.92 3.50 -5.43
N GLU A 123 27.82 2.62 -6.40
CA GLU A 123 28.99 2.28 -7.23
C GLU A 123 29.57 3.58 -7.78
N PRO A 124 30.91 3.76 -7.71
CA PRO A 124 31.53 4.95 -8.26
C PRO A 124 31.13 5.09 -9.73
N GLU A 125 30.68 6.25 -10.12
CA GLU A 125 30.39 6.54 -11.52
C GLU A 125 31.64 6.22 -12.36
N PRO A 126 31.49 5.57 -13.51
CA PRO A 126 32.59 5.28 -14.37
C PRO A 126 33.30 6.58 -14.75
N GLU A 127 34.59 6.62 -14.55
CA GLU A 127 35.41 7.77 -14.97
C GLU A 127 35.15 8.07 -16.45
N PRO A 128 34.94 9.33 -16.82
CA PRO A 128 34.72 9.69 -18.22
C PRO A 128 35.90 9.21 -19.05
N GLU A 129 35.60 8.51 -20.14
CA GLU A 129 36.61 8.09 -21.07
C GLU A 129 37.44 9.33 -21.55
N PRO A 130 38.77 9.22 -21.61
CA PRO A 130 39.55 10.34 -22.10
C PRO A 130 39.12 10.71 -23.51
N GLU A 131 38.87 11.99 -23.73
CA GLU A 131 38.55 12.50 -25.04
C GLU A 131 39.67 12.12 -26.02
N PRO A 132 39.33 11.70 -27.26
CA PRO A 132 40.38 11.40 -28.27
C PRO A 132 41.14 12.67 -28.55
N GLU A 133 42.48 12.56 -28.49
CA GLU A 133 43.39 13.67 -28.82
C GLU A 133 43.12 14.15 -30.26
N PRO A 134 43.02 15.48 -30.49
CA PRO A 134 42.91 16.01 -31.83
C PRO A 134 44.19 15.73 -32.61
N GLU A 135 44.04 15.17 -33.78
CA GLU A 135 45.15 15.06 -34.71
C GLU A 135 45.54 16.43 -35.33
#